data_55dbf55b7beacdae117c3c32ea5a9c80
#
_entry.id   55dbf55b7beacdae117c3c32ea5a9c80
#
_cell.length_a   1.000
_cell.length_b   1.000
_cell.length_c   1.000
_cell.angle_alpha   90.00
_cell.angle_beta   90.00
_cell.angle_gamma   90.00
#
_symmetry.space_group_name_H-M   'P 1'
#
loop_
_entity.id
_entity.type
_entity.pdbx_description
1 polymer ?
#
loop_
_entity_poly.entity_id
_entity_poly.type
_entity_poly.pdbx_seq_one_letter_code
_entity_poly.pdbx_strand_id
1 'polypeptide(L)'
;LSLHDALPIYSAEGWFENAGKVRSKGAEAEIHATLMDNINLIGSYTYTDSKTESTTVAGTEGKTPARIPAHMASAFASYTVPGGALKSLTAGVGMRYIGTSYGDAKNTFKVPSVDLYDAMLRYDLGEMNRSLKGANVQFNVNNVADTKYVASCASDTACFYGIGRTVTATVNYSW
;
A
#
# COMPACT_ATOMS: atom_id res chain seq x y z
N LEU A 1 19.28 6.86 2.33
CA LEU A 1 18.76 7.88 3.25
C LEU A 1 18.72 7.31 4.66
N SER A 2 19.49 7.88 5.59
CA SER A 2 19.42 7.53 7.01
C SER A 2 18.47 8.54 7.68
N LEU A 3 17.21 8.19 7.83
CA LEU A 3 16.28 8.95 8.65
C LEU A 3 16.53 8.61 10.11
N HIS A 4 16.93 9.60 10.88
CA HIS A 4 17.05 9.52 12.33
C HIS A 4 15.72 10.01 12.92
N ASP A 5 14.73 9.12 12.99
CA ASP A 5 13.48 9.43 13.67
C ASP A 5 13.58 8.97 15.12
N ALA A 6 13.83 9.92 15.99
CA ALA A 6 13.61 9.76 17.41
C ALA A 6 12.09 9.88 17.65
N LEU A 7 11.45 8.79 18.11
CA LEU A 7 10.06 8.83 18.53
C LEU A 7 9.99 9.51 19.90
N PRO A 8 9.34 10.69 20.04
CA PRO A 8 9.17 11.32 21.34
C PRO A 8 8.20 10.50 22.19
N ILE A 9 8.54 10.27 23.45
CA ILE A 9 7.59 9.81 24.47
C ILE A 9 7.24 10.97 25.38
N TYR A 10 6.00 10.94 25.88
CA TYR A 10 5.56 11.88 26.90
C TYR A 10 6.13 11.45 28.25
N SER A 11 7.01 12.26 28.85
CA SER A 11 7.52 11.99 30.20
C SER A 11 6.45 12.22 31.25
N ALA A 12 6.62 11.63 32.44
CA ALA A 12 5.74 11.89 33.58
C ALA A 12 5.73 13.39 34.02
N GLU A 13 6.71 14.15 33.57
CA GLU A 13 6.89 15.59 33.88
C GLU A 13 6.29 16.52 32.82
N GLY A 14 5.65 15.98 31.77
CA GLY A 14 4.92 16.74 30.74
C GLY A 14 5.76 17.22 29.55
N TRP A 15 6.94 16.68 29.33
CA TRP A 15 7.80 17.00 28.19
C TRP A 15 7.86 15.84 27.20
N PHE A 16 8.18 16.13 25.93
CA PHE A 16 8.54 15.11 24.95
C PHE A 16 10.05 14.83 25.02
N GLU A 17 10.40 13.60 25.29
CA GLU A 17 11.78 13.13 25.28
C GLU A 17 12.04 12.15 24.14
N ASN A 18 13.30 12.10 23.68
CA ASN A 18 13.71 11.07 22.70
C ASN A 18 13.83 9.72 23.42
N ALA A 19 12.86 8.83 23.20
CA ALA A 19 12.77 7.53 23.87
C ALA A 19 13.78 6.49 23.36
N GLY A 20 14.43 6.76 22.21
CA GLY A 20 15.35 5.80 21.63
C GLY A 20 15.76 6.14 20.20
N LYS A 21 16.48 5.22 19.60
CA LYS A 21 16.99 5.32 18.22
C LYS A 21 16.64 4.06 17.45
N VAL A 22 16.05 4.25 16.28
CA VAL A 22 15.79 3.17 15.31
C VAL A 22 16.67 3.41 14.09
N ARG A 23 17.36 2.36 13.64
CA ARG A 23 18.06 2.36 12.36
C ARG A 23 17.21 1.61 11.35
N SER A 24 16.94 2.23 10.21
CA SER A 24 16.29 1.61 9.06
C SER A 24 17.22 1.62 7.86
N LYS A 25 17.32 0.48 7.17
CA LYS A 25 18.07 0.30 5.92
C LYS A 25 17.17 -0.45 4.96
N GLY A 26 17.34 -0.20 3.66
CA GLY A 26 16.51 -0.89 2.69
C GLY A 26 16.93 -0.63 1.26
N ALA A 27 16.17 -1.24 0.37
CA ALA A 27 16.25 -1.04 -1.07
C ALA A 27 14.84 -0.89 -1.64
N GLU A 28 14.70 -0.02 -2.61
CA GLU A 28 13.45 0.22 -3.32
C GLU A 28 13.71 0.08 -4.81
N ALA A 29 12.75 -0.52 -5.51
CA ALA A 29 12.76 -0.63 -6.96
C ALA A 29 11.37 -0.27 -7.48
N GLU A 30 11.33 0.49 -8.55
CA GLU A 30 10.10 0.88 -9.24
C GLU A 30 10.27 0.70 -10.73
N ILE A 31 9.23 0.23 -11.40
CA ILE A 31 9.17 0.08 -12.84
C ILE A 31 7.89 0.71 -13.37
N HIS A 32 8.05 1.52 -14.44
CA HIS A 32 6.96 2.01 -15.27
C HIS A 32 7.28 1.63 -16.71
N ALA A 33 6.36 0.94 -17.36
CA ALA A 33 6.52 0.52 -18.75
C ALA A 33 5.21 0.69 -19.52
N THR A 34 5.31 1.20 -20.73
CA THR A 34 4.23 1.19 -21.72
C THR A 34 4.62 0.27 -22.84
N LEU A 35 3.83 -0.77 -23.06
CA LEU A 35 4.03 -1.77 -24.11
C LEU A 35 2.95 -1.61 -25.18
N MET A 36 3.35 -1.61 -26.46
CA MET A 36 2.44 -1.55 -27.61
C MET A 36 1.43 -0.38 -27.54
N ASP A 37 1.82 0.77 -26.96
CA ASP A 37 1.03 2.02 -26.79
C ASP A 37 -0.27 1.88 -25.97
N ASN A 38 -0.70 0.70 -25.63
CA ASN A 38 -1.99 0.43 -25.00
C ASN A 38 -1.93 -0.49 -23.77
N ILE A 39 -0.76 -1.01 -23.41
CA ILE A 39 -0.54 -1.77 -22.18
C ILE A 39 0.38 -0.96 -21.27
N ASN A 40 -0.09 -0.61 -20.07
CA ASN A 40 0.72 0.04 -19.07
C ASN A 40 0.96 -0.91 -17.90
N LEU A 41 2.22 -0.98 -17.46
CA LEU A 41 2.66 -1.76 -16.32
C LEU A 41 3.32 -0.83 -15.32
N ILE A 42 2.94 -0.98 -14.06
CA ILE A 42 3.56 -0.29 -12.92
C ILE A 42 3.87 -1.35 -11.88
N GLY A 43 5.08 -1.34 -11.36
CA GLY A 43 5.48 -2.26 -10.30
C GLY A 43 6.37 -1.55 -9.30
N SER A 44 6.26 -1.95 -8.04
CA SER A 44 7.15 -1.48 -6.98
C SER A 44 7.51 -2.62 -6.03
N TYR A 45 8.69 -2.55 -5.48
CA TYR A 45 9.16 -3.45 -4.45
C TYR A 45 9.98 -2.66 -3.45
N THR A 46 9.72 -2.89 -2.16
CA THR A 46 10.44 -2.29 -1.04
C THR A 46 10.93 -3.39 -0.11
N TYR A 47 12.22 -3.34 0.19
CA TYR A 47 12.85 -4.11 1.26
C TYR A 47 13.27 -3.17 2.38
N THR A 48 12.89 -3.48 3.62
CA THR A 48 13.21 -2.67 4.81
C THR A 48 13.75 -3.55 5.94
N ASP A 49 14.97 -3.29 6.39
CA ASP A 49 15.54 -3.84 7.62
C ASP A 49 15.62 -2.72 8.67
N SER A 50 14.74 -2.79 9.66
CA SER A 50 14.66 -1.81 10.74
C SER A 50 14.97 -2.46 12.08
N LYS A 51 15.81 -1.82 12.89
CA LYS A 51 16.18 -2.28 14.24
C LYS A 51 16.24 -1.13 15.22
N THR A 52 15.73 -1.38 16.40
CA THR A 52 15.87 -0.49 17.55
C THR A 52 17.29 -0.56 18.07
N GLU A 53 18.07 0.50 17.95
CA GLU A 53 19.48 0.56 18.40
C GLU A 53 19.58 0.92 19.87
N SER A 54 18.71 1.79 20.36
CA SER A 54 18.61 2.14 21.78
C SER A 54 17.16 2.45 22.14
N THR A 55 16.78 2.22 23.38
CA THR A 55 15.41 2.40 23.85
C THR A 55 15.37 2.44 25.38
N THR A 56 14.40 3.16 25.94
CA THR A 56 14.08 3.13 27.38
C THR A 56 13.14 1.98 27.73
N VAL A 57 12.57 1.29 26.74
CA VAL A 57 11.64 0.16 26.94
C VAL A 57 12.41 -1.15 26.99
N ALA A 58 12.46 -1.77 28.16
CA ALA A 58 13.20 -2.99 28.38
C ALA A 58 12.77 -4.13 27.42
N GLY A 59 13.75 -4.83 26.83
CA GLY A 59 13.54 -5.99 25.97
C GLY A 59 13.18 -5.65 24.51
N THR A 60 13.30 -4.39 24.08
CA THR A 60 13.04 -3.98 22.70
C THR A 60 14.31 -3.60 21.92
N GLU A 61 15.46 -3.50 22.57
CA GLU A 61 16.74 -3.28 21.93
C GLU A 61 17.11 -4.44 21.01
N GLY A 62 17.64 -4.14 19.81
CA GLY A 62 17.93 -5.11 18.75
C GLY A 62 16.71 -5.68 18.04
N LYS A 63 15.50 -5.35 18.48
CA LYS A 63 14.25 -5.82 17.88
C LYS A 63 13.82 -4.96 16.69
N THR A 64 13.05 -5.59 15.80
CA THR A 64 12.38 -4.86 14.72
C THR A 64 11.19 -4.11 15.28
N PRO A 65 11.02 -2.81 14.98
CA PRO A 65 9.82 -2.08 15.39
C PRO A 65 8.55 -2.77 14.89
N ALA A 66 7.49 -2.76 15.70
CA ALA A 66 6.21 -3.35 15.32
C ALA A 66 5.63 -2.66 14.07
N ARG A 67 4.82 -3.40 13.30
CA ARG A 67 4.08 -2.93 12.14
C ARG A 67 4.93 -2.55 10.92
N ILE A 68 6.20 -2.92 10.91
CA ILE A 68 7.10 -2.70 9.76
C ILE A 68 7.31 -4.06 9.08
N PRO A 69 6.66 -4.33 7.93
CA PRO A 69 6.96 -5.51 7.13
C PRO A 69 8.33 -5.34 6.45
N ALA A 70 9.12 -6.42 6.42
CA ALA A 70 10.43 -6.41 5.76
C ALA A 70 10.31 -6.33 4.23
N HIS A 71 9.22 -6.82 3.67
CA HIS A 71 9.01 -6.87 2.22
C HIS A 71 7.61 -6.37 1.87
N MET A 72 7.53 -5.46 0.92
CA MET A 72 6.29 -5.04 0.29
C MET A 72 6.48 -5.03 -1.22
N ALA A 73 5.44 -5.40 -1.96
CA ALA A 73 5.44 -5.34 -3.42
C ALA A 73 4.06 -4.92 -3.92
N SER A 74 4.04 -4.23 -5.04
CA SER A 74 2.80 -4.00 -5.79
C SER A 74 3.07 -4.13 -7.29
N ALA A 75 2.06 -4.58 -8.02
CA ALA A 75 2.06 -4.59 -9.47
C ALA A 75 0.68 -4.21 -9.97
N PHE A 76 0.62 -3.43 -11.03
CA PHE A 76 -0.61 -3.07 -11.72
C PHE A 76 -0.39 -3.12 -13.22
N ALA A 77 -1.31 -3.78 -13.92
CA ALA A 77 -1.33 -3.84 -15.37
C ALA A 77 -2.66 -3.31 -15.88
N SER A 78 -2.64 -2.48 -16.91
CA SER A 78 -3.85 -2.01 -17.59
C SER A 78 -3.72 -2.09 -19.10
N TYR A 79 -4.85 -2.36 -19.75
CA TYR A 79 -4.99 -2.42 -21.20
C TYR A 79 -6.08 -1.46 -21.64
N THR A 80 -5.77 -0.59 -22.61
CA THR A 80 -6.72 0.30 -23.25
C THR A 80 -7.06 -0.20 -24.64
N VAL A 81 -8.33 -0.39 -24.93
CA VAL A 81 -8.82 -0.86 -26.24
C VAL A 81 -8.56 0.25 -27.28
N PRO A 82 -7.74 -0.01 -28.32
CA PRO A 82 -7.31 1.03 -29.25
C PRO A 82 -8.34 1.38 -30.32
N GLY A 83 -9.39 0.55 -30.53
CA GLY A 83 -10.37 0.78 -31.60
C GLY A 83 -11.62 -0.08 -31.47
N GLY A 84 -12.55 0.09 -32.44
CA GLY A 84 -13.83 -0.64 -32.45
C GLY A 84 -14.87 -0.05 -31.51
N ALA A 85 -15.91 -0.83 -31.20
CA ALA A 85 -17.06 -0.38 -30.38
C ALA A 85 -16.69 -0.08 -28.91
N LEU A 86 -15.58 -0.60 -28.42
CA LEU A 86 -15.09 -0.40 -27.03
C LEU A 86 -13.82 0.46 -27.00
N LYS A 87 -13.57 1.25 -28.04
CA LYS A 87 -12.43 2.19 -28.06
C LYS A 87 -12.39 3.01 -26.77
N SER A 88 -11.18 3.22 -26.23
CA SER A 88 -10.93 3.94 -24.97
C SER A 88 -11.46 3.26 -23.70
N LEU A 89 -12.00 2.02 -23.79
CA LEU A 89 -12.21 1.22 -22.60
C LEU A 89 -10.85 0.77 -22.07
N THR A 90 -10.57 1.10 -20.81
CA THR A 90 -9.37 0.66 -20.11
C THR A 90 -9.77 -0.31 -19.00
N ALA A 91 -9.22 -1.51 -19.00
CA ALA A 91 -9.33 -2.47 -17.92
C ALA A 91 -7.98 -2.65 -17.24
N GLY A 92 -7.95 -2.76 -15.94
CA GLY A 92 -6.73 -2.94 -15.17
C GLY A 92 -6.90 -3.94 -14.03
N VAL A 93 -5.81 -4.62 -13.70
CA VAL A 93 -5.72 -5.52 -12.55
C VAL A 93 -4.47 -5.21 -11.77
N GLY A 94 -4.56 -5.34 -10.45
CA GLY A 94 -3.47 -5.08 -9.53
C GLY A 94 -3.31 -6.19 -8.51
N MET A 95 -2.09 -6.30 -7.99
CA MET A 95 -1.73 -7.15 -6.86
C MET A 95 -0.90 -6.32 -5.88
N ARG A 96 -1.16 -6.49 -4.58
CA ARG A 96 -0.38 -5.91 -3.49
C ARG A 96 0.00 -7.00 -2.52
N TYR A 97 1.29 -7.16 -2.30
CA TYR A 97 1.85 -8.04 -1.27
C TYR A 97 2.32 -7.21 -0.09
N ILE A 98 1.88 -7.56 1.10
CA ILE A 98 2.35 -7.01 2.37
C ILE A 98 2.96 -8.17 3.14
N GLY A 99 4.26 -8.11 3.37
CA GLY A 99 5.00 -9.15 4.08
C GLY A 99 4.63 -9.24 5.56
N THR A 100 5.13 -10.27 6.22
CA THR A 100 4.96 -10.43 7.67
C THR A 100 5.56 -9.24 8.42
N SER A 101 4.90 -8.82 9.49
CA SER A 101 5.44 -7.83 10.43
C SER A 101 5.32 -8.35 11.87
N TYR A 102 6.01 -7.71 12.80
CA TYR A 102 5.79 -7.99 14.22
C TYR A 102 4.59 -7.19 14.73
N GLY A 103 3.78 -7.83 15.57
CA GLY A 103 2.62 -7.19 16.17
C GLY A 103 2.95 -6.37 17.42
N ASP A 104 4.12 -6.62 18.03
CA ASP A 104 4.59 -5.93 19.23
C ASP A 104 6.08 -5.55 19.14
N ALA A 105 6.51 -4.59 19.95
CA ALA A 105 7.88 -4.09 19.97
C ALA A 105 8.90 -5.12 20.50
N LYS A 106 8.47 -6.14 21.24
CA LYS A 106 9.33 -7.23 21.74
C LYS A 106 9.49 -8.37 20.75
N ASN A 107 8.77 -8.33 19.63
CA ASN A 107 8.75 -9.34 18.58
C ASN A 107 8.23 -10.72 19.08
N THR A 108 7.27 -10.74 19.99
CA THR A 108 6.74 -11.98 20.58
C THR A 108 5.79 -12.71 19.64
N PHE A 109 5.11 -11.99 18.74
CA PHE A 109 4.23 -12.57 17.74
C PHE A 109 4.31 -11.82 16.41
N LYS A 110 3.84 -12.46 15.33
CA LYS A 110 3.83 -11.91 13.98
C LYS A 110 2.42 -11.73 13.45
N VAL A 111 2.23 -10.66 12.69
CA VAL A 111 1.09 -10.46 11.79
C VAL A 111 1.44 -11.17 10.49
N PRO A 112 0.60 -12.09 9.98
CA PRO A 112 0.84 -12.81 8.73
C PRO A 112 0.93 -11.88 7.52
N SER A 113 1.63 -12.32 6.48
CA SER A 113 1.59 -11.67 5.17
C SER A 113 0.23 -11.81 4.50
N VAL A 114 -0.07 -10.91 3.57
CA VAL A 114 -1.29 -10.93 2.79
C VAL A 114 -1.04 -10.53 1.34
N ASP A 115 -1.77 -11.20 0.44
CA ASP A 115 -1.90 -10.83 -0.98
C ASP A 115 -3.30 -10.24 -1.20
N LEU A 116 -3.36 -9.06 -1.79
CA LEU A 116 -4.59 -8.35 -2.12
C LEU A 116 -4.65 -8.12 -3.63
N TYR A 117 -5.81 -8.31 -4.21
CA TYR A 117 -6.04 -8.13 -5.64
C TYR A 117 -7.04 -7.02 -5.87
N ASP A 118 -6.76 -6.19 -6.88
CA ASP A 118 -7.54 -5.01 -7.22
C ASP A 118 -7.92 -5.07 -8.71
N ALA A 119 -9.03 -4.43 -9.07
CA ALA A 119 -9.48 -4.31 -10.45
C ALA A 119 -9.96 -2.89 -10.74
N MET A 120 -9.78 -2.45 -11.99
CA MET A 120 -10.22 -1.15 -12.46
C MET A 120 -10.85 -1.28 -13.85
N LEU A 121 -11.92 -0.51 -14.07
CA LEU A 121 -12.51 -0.31 -15.39
C LEU A 121 -12.77 1.18 -15.57
N ARG A 122 -12.26 1.75 -16.68
CA ARG A 122 -12.47 3.15 -17.04
C ARG A 122 -12.96 3.24 -18.47
N TYR A 123 -13.88 4.16 -18.72
CA TYR A 123 -14.38 4.45 -20.05
C TYR A 123 -14.49 5.95 -20.31
N ASP A 124 -14.02 6.39 -21.48
CA ASP A 124 -14.18 7.76 -21.97
C ASP A 124 -15.55 7.89 -22.65
N LEU A 125 -16.44 8.68 -22.05
CA LEU A 125 -17.80 8.87 -22.53
C LEU A 125 -17.86 9.68 -23.82
N GLY A 126 -16.83 10.44 -24.15
CA GLY A 126 -16.69 11.18 -25.41
C GLY A 126 -16.65 10.28 -26.64
N GLU A 127 -16.22 9.02 -26.49
CA GLU A 127 -16.24 8.03 -27.57
C GLU A 127 -17.67 7.53 -27.86
N MET A 128 -18.53 7.49 -26.84
CA MET A 128 -19.93 7.11 -26.99
C MET A 128 -20.80 8.28 -27.50
N ASN A 129 -20.56 9.49 -27.00
CA ASN A 129 -21.28 10.69 -27.40
C ASN A 129 -20.38 11.91 -27.34
N ARG A 130 -20.23 12.60 -28.50
CA ARG A 130 -19.39 13.80 -28.61
C ARG A 130 -19.76 14.92 -27.65
N SER A 131 -21.03 15.01 -27.21
CA SER A 131 -21.47 15.97 -26.21
C SER A 131 -20.89 15.71 -24.81
N LEU A 132 -20.37 14.49 -24.57
CA LEU A 132 -19.73 14.08 -23.33
C LEU A 132 -18.19 14.11 -23.45
N LYS A 133 -17.65 14.78 -24.45
CA LYS A 133 -16.20 14.92 -24.60
C LYS A 133 -15.59 15.55 -23.35
N GLY A 134 -14.54 14.93 -22.82
CA GLY A 134 -13.91 15.32 -21.57
C GLY A 134 -14.48 14.60 -20.33
N ALA A 135 -15.60 13.87 -20.49
CA ALA A 135 -16.15 13.07 -19.40
C ALA A 135 -15.61 11.62 -19.43
N ASN A 136 -15.24 11.09 -18.29
CA ASN A 136 -14.94 9.67 -18.13
C ASN A 136 -15.56 9.12 -16.86
N VAL A 137 -15.88 7.84 -16.87
CA VAL A 137 -16.34 7.09 -15.70
C VAL A 137 -15.30 6.03 -15.36
N GLN A 138 -15.02 5.86 -14.08
CA GLN A 138 -14.08 4.85 -13.59
C GLN A 138 -14.68 4.10 -12.42
N PHE A 139 -14.58 2.78 -12.47
CA PHE A 139 -14.90 1.86 -11.37
C PHE A 139 -13.61 1.24 -10.86
N ASN A 140 -13.44 1.25 -9.55
CA ASN A 140 -12.34 0.60 -8.87
C ASN A 140 -12.90 -0.38 -7.86
N VAL A 141 -12.35 -1.58 -7.83
CA VAL A 141 -12.63 -2.60 -6.83
C VAL A 141 -11.33 -2.95 -6.15
N ASN A 142 -11.17 -2.55 -4.90
CA ASN A 142 -10.03 -2.92 -4.09
C ASN A 142 -10.37 -4.17 -3.28
N ASN A 143 -9.37 -5.05 -3.10
CA ASN A 143 -9.53 -6.33 -2.43
C ASN A 143 -10.69 -7.16 -3.04
N VAL A 144 -10.59 -7.45 -4.33
CA VAL A 144 -11.64 -8.15 -5.11
C VAL A 144 -12.07 -9.46 -4.47
N ALA A 145 -11.13 -10.20 -3.87
CA ALA A 145 -11.39 -11.48 -3.21
C ALA A 145 -12.05 -11.33 -1.82
N ASP A 146 -12.23 -10.10 -1.32
CA ASP A 146 -12.70 -9.81 0.05
C ASP A 146 -11.88 -10.53 1.13
N THR A 147 -10.56 -10.61 0.90
CA THR A 147 -9.63 -11.26 1.83
C THR A 147 -9.69 -10.57 3.19
N LYS A 148 -9.97 -11.35 4.22
CA LYS A 148 -9.96 -10.90 5.62
C LYS A 148 -8.54 -11.04 6.15
N TYR A 149 -7.97 -9.95 6.62
CA TYR A 149 -6.59 -9.95 7.12
C TYR A 149 -6.41 -8.99 8.28
N VAL A 150 -5.40 -9.24 9.08
CA VAL A 150 -4.98 -8.32 10.13
C VAL A 150 -4.02 -7.31 9.53
N ALA A 151 -4.37 -6.03 9.57
CA ALA A 151 -3.53 -4.96 9.06
C ALA A 151 -2.42 -4.58 10.04
N SER A 152 -2.74 -4.55 11.33
CA SER A 152 -1.78 -4.21 12.40
C SER A 152 -2.30 -4.65 13.76
N CYS A 153 -1.41 -4.73 14.74
CA CYS A 153 -1.79 -4.94 16.14
C CYS A 153 -1.21 -3.83 17.02
N ALA A 154 -1.93 -3.44 18.06
CA ALA A 154 -1.43 -2.57 19.13
C ALA A 154 -0.86 -3.40 20.29
N SER A 155 -1.38 -4.61 20.50
CA SER A 155 -0.95 -5.63 21.44
C SER A 155 -1.35 -7.01 20.93
N ASP A 156 -1.03 -8.07 21.66
CA ASP A 156 -1.45 -9.46 21.39
C ASP A 156 -2.98 -9.67 21.43
N THR A 157 -3.69 -8.80 22.16
CA THR A 157 -5.15 -8.84 22.32
C THR A 157 -5.89 -7.75 21.53
N ALA A 158 -5.18 -6.81 20.90
CA ALA A 158 -5.75 -5.68 20.19
C ALA A 158 -5.19 -5.56 18.76
N CYS A 159 -5.82 -6.27 17.84
CA CYS A 159 -5.48 -6.22 16.41
C CYS A 159 -6.59 -5.58 15.59
N PHE A 160 -6.21 -4.90 14.52
CA PHE A 160 -7.11 -4.23 13.60
C PHE A 160 -7.16 -4.98 12.28
N TYR A 161 -8.36 -5.26 11.80
CA TYR A 161 -8.55 -5.83 10.47
C TYR A 161 -8.27 -4.80 9.39
N GLY A 162 -7.77 -5.28 8.28
CA GLY A 162 -7.65 -4.51 7.06
C GLY A 162 -9.01 -4.26 6.41
N ILE A 163 -9.04 -3.29 5.51
CA ILE A 163 -10.24 -2.93 4.77
C ILE A 163 -10.64 -4.10 3.86
N GLY A 164 -11.88 -4.56 3.98
CA GLY A 164 -12.49 -5.54 3.09
C GLY A 164 -12.65 -5.00 1.67
N ARG A 165 -13.40 -5.71 0.83
CA ARG A 165 -13.67 -5.26 -0.53
C ARG A 165 -14.37 -3.90 -0.54
N THR A 166 -13.82 -2.98 -1.34
CA THR A 166 -14.37 -1.65 -1.53
C THR A 166 -14.60 -1.41 -3.01
N VAL A 167 -15.78 -0.91 -3.36
CA VAL A 167 -16.11 -0.51 -4.73
C VAL A 167 -16.30 0.99 -4.77
N THR A 168 -15.59 1.66 -5.67
CA THR A 168 -15.68 3.11 -5.87
C THR A 168 -16.01 3.42 -7.33
N ALA A 169 -17.00 4.26 -7.55
CA ALA A 169 -17.31 4.83 -8.86
C ALA A 169 -16.95 6.31 -8.86
N THR A 170 -16.25 6.75 -9.89
CA THR A 170 -15.83 8.15 -10.06
C THR A 170 -16.22 8.63 -11.45
N VAL A 171 -16.78 9.82 -11.52
CA VAL A 171 -17.02 10.53 -12.78
C VAL A 171 -16.14 11.77 -12.79
N ASN A 172 -15.35 11.93 -13.84
CA ASN A 172 -14.50 13.10 -14.05
C ASN A 172 -14.97 13.84 -15.32
N TYR A 173 -14.91 15.16 -15.28
CA TYR A 173 -15.20 15.99 -16.43
C TYR A 173 -14.15 17.10 -16.55
N SER A 174 -13.61 17.24 -17.76
CA SER A 174 -12.63 18.30 -18.11
C SER A 174 -13.20 19.09 -19.30
N TRP A 175 -13.42 20.40 -19.11
CA TRP A 175 -13.90 21.34 -20.11
C TRP A 175 -12.73 22.06 -20.80
#